data_2d9307d108a7ee8012afd4b4d8919332
#
_entry.id   2d9307d108a7ee8012afd4b4d8919332
#
_cell.length_a   1.000
_cell.length_b   1.000
_cell.length_c   1.000
_cell.angle_alpha   90.00
_cell.angle_beta   90.00
_cell.angle_gamma   90.00
#
_symmetry.space_group_name_H-M   'P 1'
#
loop_
_entity.id
_entity.type
_entity.pdbx_description
1 polymer ?
#
loop_
_entity_poly.entity_id
_entity_poly.type
_entity_poly.pdbx_seq_one_letter_code
_entity_poly.pdbx_strand_id
1 'polypeptide(L)'
;CIRDRSVYATQIRIGIIEGTYNAKAGHPGGSLSAADVLAYLYGAEMKYDAKNPKMEDRDRLVLSKGHAAPALYGALAYKGFFPVEDLKTLRHIGSYLQGHPNMNTVPGVDMSTGSLGQGVSAACGMAKGAKMLGKNDIRVYTILGDGEIEEGQAWEAMMFASQYQLDNLCVIIDVNGLQIDGKCSDVMSAEPIDEKVK
;
A
#
# COMPACT_ATOMS: atom_id res chain seq x y z
N CYS A 1 5.02 16.48 -13.55
CA CYS A 1 5.50 17.71 -12.86
C CYS A 1 5.29 17.58 -11.35
N ILE A 2 6.16 18.21 -10.54
CA ILE A 2 6.01 18.19 -9.06
C ILE A 2 4.64 18.75 -8.65
N ARG A 3 4.20 19.85 -9.28
CA ARG A 3 2.88 20.46 -9.01
C ARG A 3 1.73 19.47 -9.22
N ASP A 4 1.76 18.68 -10.29
CA ASP A 4 0.68 17.72 -10.58
C ASP A 4 0.62 16.61 -9.52
N ARG A 5 1.79 16.18 -9.02
CA ARG A 5 1.87 15.20 -7.93
C ARG A 5 1.35 15.76 -6.60
N SER A 6 1.64 17.02 -6.30
CA SER A 6 1.09 17.69 -5.10
C SER A 6 -0.43 17.82 -5.15
N VAL A 7 -0.98 18.15 -6.33
CA VAL A 7 -2.43 18.14 -6.55
C VAL A 7 -3.00 16.75 -6.36
N TYR A 8 -2.36 15.74 -6.93
CA TYR A 8 -2.82 14.36 -6.80
C TYR A 8 -2.75 13.86 -5.34
N ALA A 9 -1.68 14.17 -4.60
CA ALA A 9 -1.61 13.86 -3.17
C ALA A 9 -2.74 14.51 -2.37
N THR A 10 -3.10 15.74 -2.73
CA THR A 10 -4.24 16.44 -2.12
C THR A 10 -5.56 15.75 -2.46
N GLN A 11 -5.76 15.32 -3.69
CA GLN A 11 -6.94 14.54 -4.10
C GLN A 11 -7.05 13.24 -3.30
N ILE A 12 -5.95 12.49 -3.13
CA ILE A 12 -5.92 11.29 -2.29
C ILE A 12 -6.36 11.62 -0.87
N ARG A 13 -5.84 12.70 -0.27
CA ARG A 13 -6.23 13.15 1.09
C ARG A 13 -7.72 13.49 1.18
N ILE A 14 -8.28 14.16 0.19
CA ILE A 14 -9.72 14.43 0.12
C ILE A 14 -10.50 13.12 0.11
N GLY A 15 -10.13 12.18 -0.75
CA GLY A 15 -10.77 10.86 -0.83
C GLY A 15 -10.70 10.07 0.48
N ILE A 16 -9.57 10.13 1.21
CA ILE A 16 -9.41 9.52 2.53
C ILE A 16 -10.43 10.10 3.51
N ILE A 17 -10.51 11.44 3.59
CA ILE A 17 -11.40 12.12 4.53
C ILE A 17 -12.87 11.88 4.17
N GLU A 18 -13.25 12.01 2.90
CA GLU A 18 -14.62 11.74 2.46
C GLU A 18 -15.04 10.30 2.74
N GLY A 19 -14.19 9.32 2.39
CA GLY A 19 -14.48 7.91 2.62
C GLY A 19 -14.64 7.60 4.11
N THR A 20 -13.69 7.97 4.95
CA THR A 20 -13.73 7.69 6.39
C THR A 20 -14.84 8.46 7.10
N TYR A 21 -15.14 9.69 6.66
CA TYR A 21 -16.26 10.47 7.18
C TYR A 21 -17.61 9.80 6.90
N ASN A 22 -17.84 9.36 5.66
CA ASN A 22 -19.10 8.68 5.30
C ASN A 22 -19.22 7.31 5.97
N ALA A 23 -18.13 6.57 6.08
CA ALA A 23 -18.09 5.28 6.75
C ALA A 23 -18.29 5.38 8.28
N LYS A 24 -18.07 6.55 8.89
CA LYS A 24 -17.97 6.74 10.34
C LYS A 24 -16.97 5.77 11.00
N ALA A 25 -16.02 5.26 10.23
CA ALA A 25 -15.03 4.27 10.63
C ALA A 25 -13.83 4.28 9.68
N GLY A 26 -12.68 3.81 10.15
CA GLY A 26 -11.46 3.67 9.35
C GLY A 26 -10.23 4.23 10.06
N HIS A 27 -9.13 4.27 9.32
CA HIS A 27 -7.82 4.67 9.84
C HIS A 27 -7.30 5.89 9.06
N PRO A 28 -7.82 7.12 9.32
CA PRO A 28 -7.42 8.30 8.55
C PRO A 28 -5.93 8.64 8.76
N GLY A 29 -5.39 8.50 9.96
CA GLY A 29 -3.99 8.83 10.26
C GLY A 29 -2.99 8.05 9.41
N GLY A 30 -3.05 6.72 9.49
CA GLY A 30 -2.17 5.85 8.71
C GLY A 30 -2.39 5.95 7.20
N SER A 31 -3.60 6.34 6.77
CA SER A 31 -3.91 6.61 5.36
C SER A 31 -3.32 7.93 4.89
N LEU A 32 -3.47 9.01 5.65
CA LEU A 32 -2.92 10.33 5.32
C LEU A 32 -1.39 10.32 5.26
N SER A 33 -0.74 9.53 6.11
CA SER A 33 0.71 9.35 6.13
C SER A 33 1.24 8.77 4.81
N ALA A 34 0.50 7.84 4.19
CA ALA A 34 0.90 7.18 2.94
C ALA A 34 0.56 7.99 1.67
N ALA A 35 -0.16 9.12 1.77
CA ALA A 35 -0.73 9.81 0.61
C ALA A 35 0.32 10.30 -0.39
N ASP A 36 1.44 10.87 0.08
CA ASP A 36 2.50 11.37 -0.82
C ASP A 36 3.26 10.24 -1.50
N VAL A 37 3.51 9.14 -0.79
CA VAL A 37 4.16 7.95 -1.35
C VAL A 37 3.29 7.37 -2.46
N LEU A 38 1.98 7.19 -2.23
CA LEU A 38 1.05 6.70 -3.24
C LEU A 38 0.91 7.67 -4.42
N ALA A 39 0.92 8.98 -4.15
CA ALA A 39 0.90 9.99 -5.20
C ALA A 39 2.15 9.93 -6.09
N TYR A 40 3.31 9.65 -5.51
CA TYR A 40 4.53 9.45 -6.28
C TYR A 40 4.47 8.15 -7.09
N LEU A 41 4.13 7.04 -6.45
CA LEU A 41 4.09 5.72 -7.12
C LEU A 41 3.12 5.72 -8.30
N TYR A 42 1.86 6.07 -8.09
CA TYR A 42 0.85 6.11 -9.17
C TYR A 42 0.95 7.34 -10.08
N GLY A 43 1.64 8.39 -9.65
CA GLY A 43 1.76 9.63 -10.41
C GLY A 43 2.98 9.71 -11.31
N ALA A 44 4.03 8.91 -11.06
CA ALA A 44 5.30 9.06 -11.74
C ALA A 44 6.12 7.78 -11.91
N GLU A 45 6.04 6.84 -10.97
CA GLU A 45 6.98 5.72 -10.88
C GLU A 45 6.44 4.46 -11.55
N MET A 46 5.24 4.03 -11.18
CA MET A 46 4.70 2.73 -11.57
C MET A 46 4.20 2.72 -13.01
N LYS A 47 4.49 1.63 -13.71
CA LYS A 47 3.92 1.28 -15.02
C LYS A 47 2.60 0.52 -14.81
N TYR A 48 1.51 1.12 -15.21
CA TYR A 48 0.16 0.52 -15.14
C TYR A 48 -0.77 1.11 -16.20
N ASP A 49 -1.92 0.49 -16.41
CA ASP A 49 -3.03 1.01 -17.20
C ASP A 49 -4.33 0.87 -16.39
N ALA A 50 -4.92 2.01 -16.00
CA ALA A 50 -6.16 2.02 -15.24
C ALA A 50 -7.36 1.43 -16.00
N LYS A 51 -7.32 1.47 -17.35
CA LYS A 51 -8.34 0.86 -18.22
C LYS A 51 -8.15 -0.66 -18.38
N ASN A 52 -6.94 -1.14 -18.10
CA ASN A 52 -6.61 -2.57 -18.09
C ASN A 52 -5.91 -2.95 -16.77
N PRO A 53 -6.64 -2.96 -15.64
CA PRO A 53 -6.05 -3.24 -14.33
C PRO A 53 -5.47 -4.66 -14.20
N LYS A 54 -5.79 -5.56 -15.15
CA LYS A 54 -5.25 -6.92 -15.23
C LYS A 54 -4.07 -7.06 -16.18
N MET A 55 -3.52 -5.97 -16.72
CA MET A 55 -2.33 -6.00 -17.58
C MET A 55 -1.22 -6.82 -16.92
N GLU A 56 -0.69 -7.80 -17.64
CA GLU A 56 0.28 -8.76 -17.06
C GLU A 56 1.63 -8.11 -16.73
N ASP A 57 2.10 -7.21 -17.61
CA ASP A 57 3.44 -6.61 -17.54
C ASP A 57 3.45 -5.27 -16.79
N ARG A 58 2.45 -5.02 -15.95
CA ARG A 58 2.42 -3.85 -15.08
C ARG A 58 3.17 -4.08 -13.78
N ASP A 59 3.62 -3.01 -13.17
CA ASP A 59 4.12 -3.03 -11.81
C ASP A 59 3.01 -3.43 -10.80
N ARG A 60 3.41 -3.86 -9.63
CA ARG A 60 2.52 -4.30 -8.55
C ARG A 60 2.73 -3.46 -7.30
N LEU A 61 1.63 -3.15 -6.61
CA LEU A 61 1.66 -2.54 -5.30
C LEU A 61 0.92 -3.39 -4.28
N VAL A 62 1.63 -3.79 -3.23
CA VAL A 62 1.05 -4.44 -2.07
C VAL A 62 1.03 -3.45 -0.90
N LEU A 63 -0.16 -2.97 -0.54
CA LEU A 63 -0.32 -2.18 0.67
C LEU A 63 -0.32 -3.11 1.88
N SER A 64 0.86 -3.40 2.45
CA SER A 64 1.00 -4.36 3.55
C SER A 64 0.27 -3.88 4.80
N LYS A 65 0.38 -2.59 5.13
CA LYS A 65 -0.48 -1.93 6.14
C LYS A 65 -1.90 -1.75 5.62
N GLY A 66 -2.63 -2.86 5.49
CA GLY A 66 -3.93 -2.91 4.83
C GLY A 66 -5.01 -2.02 5.44
N HIS A 67 -4.85 -1.61 6.70
CA HIS A 67 -5.73 -0.65 7.35
C HIS A 67 -5.69 0.75 6.68
N ALA A 68 -4.62 1.08 5.94
CA ALA A 68 -4.54 2.29 5.12
C ALA A 68 -5.27 2.17 3.76
N ALA A 69 -6.18 1.21 3.60
CA ALA A 69 -7.00 1.02 2.40
C ALA A 69 -7.62 2.32 1.85
N PRO A 70 -8.14 3.27 2.67
CA PRO A 70 -8.68 4.52 2.15
C PRO A 70 -7.69 5.32 1.28
N ALA A 71 -6.38 5.26 1.60
CA ALA A 71 -5.36 5.92 0.78
C ALA A 71 -5.18 5.24 -0.57
N LEU A 72 -5.12 3.90 -0.58
CA LEU A 72 -5.02 3.13 -1.83
C LEU A 72 -6.26 3.34 -2.70
N TYR A 73 -7.46 3.30 -2.10
CA TYR A 73 -8.70 3.54 -2.84
C TYR A 73 -8.75 4.96 -3.42
N GLY A 74 -8.35 5.97 -2.65
CA GLY A 74 -8.20 7.34 -3.17
C GLY A 74 -7.23 7.39 -4.35
N ALA A 75 -6.05 6.78 -4.23
CA ALA A 75 -5.09 6.73 -5.31
C ALA A 75 -5.66 6.07 -6.57
N LEU A 76 -6.29 4.90 -6.45
CA LEU A 76 -6.87 4.17 -7.57
C LEU A 76 -8.03 4.94 -8.23
N ALA A 77 -8.96 5.49 -7.42
CA ALA A 77 -10.12 6.22 -7.92
C ALA A 77 -9.70 7.45 -8.74
N TYR A 78 -8.83 8.31 -8.19
CA TYR A 78 -8.36 9.49 -8.91
C TYR A 78 -7.46 9.18 -10.13
N LYS A 79 -7.00 7.94 -10.27
CA LYS A 79 -6.34 7.45 -11.49
C LYS A 79 -7.29 6.76 -12.47
N GLY A 80 -8.57 6.68 -12.14
CA GLY A 80 -9.62 6.20 -13.04
C GLY A 80 -9.78 4.68 -13.09
N PHE A 81 -9.33 3.95 -12.06
CA PHE A 81 -9.61 2.52 -11.94
C PHE A 81 -11.10 2.25 -11.64
N PHE A 82 -11.75 3.18 -10.93
CA PHE A 82 -13.17 3.17 -10.63
C PHE A 82 -13.64 4.60 -10.31
N PRO A 83 -14.96 4.87 -10.28
CA PRO A 83 -15.50 6.22 -10.02
C PRO A 83 -15.08 6.78 -8.66
N VAL A 84 -14.70 8.05 -8.61
CA VAL A 84 -14.31 8.75 -7.36
C VAL A 84 -15.47 8.78 -6.36
N GLU A 85 -16.70 8.89 -6.84
CA GLU A 85 -17.92 8.93 -6.03
C GLU A 85 -18.08 7.68 -5.16
N ASP A 86 -17.56 6.54 -5.62
CA ASP A 86 -17.65 5.27 -4.89
C ASP A 86 -16.88 5.31 -3.56
N LEU A 87 -15.91 6.22 -3.41
CA LEU A 87 -15.18 6.41 -2.15
C LEU A 87 -16.13 6.66 -0.97
N LYS A 88 -17.29 7.28 -1.21
CA LYS A 88 -18.32 7.54 -0.20
C LYS A 88 -19.01 6.28 0.30
N THR A 89 -18.85 5.16 -0.41
CA THR A 89 -19.44 3.87 -0.04
C THR A 89 -18.50 3.00 0.81
N LEU A 90 -17.34 3.53 1.19
CA LEU A 90 -16.35 2.82 2.01
C LEU A 90 -17.02 2.13 3.20
N ARG A 91 -16.78 0.81 3.36
CA ARG A 91 -17.30 -0.03 4.46
C ARG A 91 -18.83 -0.15 4.54
N HIS A 92 -19.59 0.42 3.62
CA HIS A 92 -21.03 0.21 3.59
C HIS A 92 -21.36 -1.24 3.18
N ILE A 93 -22.48 -1.75 3.69
CA ILE A 93 -22.97 -3.08 3.30
C ILE A 93 -23.24 -3.09 1.79
N GLY A 94 -22.69 -4.09 1.10
CA GLY A 94 -22.82 -4.22 -0.37
C GLY A 94 -21.76 -3.43 -1.17
N SER A 95 -20.98 -2.55 -0.55
CA SER A 95 -19.85 -1.89 -1.23
C SER A 95 -18.70 -2.87 -1.46
N TYR A 96 -18.03 -2.74 -2.61
CA TYR A 96 -16.79 -3.46 -2.88
C TYR A 96 -15.57 -2.83 -2.18
N LEU A 97 -15.69 -1.57 -1.71
CA LEU A 97 -14.65 -0.85 -0.98
C LEU A 97 -14.71 -1.21 0.51
N GLN A 98 -14.09 -2.33 0.84
CA GLN A 98 -14.04 -2.85 2.21
C GLN A 98 -13.02 -2.12 3.07
N GLY A 99 -13.03 -2.36 4.38
CA GLY A 99 -12.10 -1.74 5.35
C GLY A 99 -10.64 -2.09 5.14
N HIS A 100 -10.36 -3.17 4.41
CA HIS A 100 -9.05 -3.62 3.96
C HIS A 100 -9.09 -3.94 2.46
N PRO A 101 -7.95 -3.83 1.73
CA PRO A 101 -7.92 -4.10 0.30
C PRO A 101 -8.35 -5.53 -0.03
N ASN A 102 -9.18 -5.67 -1.06
CA ASN A 102 -9.60 -6.97 -1.58
C ASN A 102 -9.31 -7.04 -3.09
N MET A 103 -8.35 -7.90 -3.46
CA MET A 103 -7.91 -8.06 -4.85
C MET A 103 -8.97 -8.67 -5.76
N ASN A 104 -9.98 -9.34 -5.20
CA ASN A 104 -11.04 -9.99 -5.98
C ASN A 104 -12.15 -9.02 -6.38
N THR A 105 -12.30 -7.91 -5.67
CA THR A 105 -13.44 -6.99 -5.85
C THR A 105 -13.05 -5.59 -6.27
N VAL A 106 -11.83 -5.12 -5.92
CA VAL A 106 -11.40 -3.74 -6.19
C VAL A 106 -10.44 -3.72 -7.37
N PRO A 107 -10.80 -3.05 -8.49
CA PRO A 107 -9.90 -2.90 -9.62
C PRO A 107 -8.59 -2.20 -9.23
N GLY A 108 -7.45 -2.78 -9.62
CA GLY A 108 -6.12 -2.23 -9.34
C GLY A 108 -5.51 -2.64 -8.00
N VAL A 109 -6.24 -3.35 -7.15
CA VAL A 109 -5.67 -3.96 -5.93
C VAL A 109 -4.98 -5.26 -6.28
N ASP A 110 -3.70 -5.37 -5.96
CA ASP A 110 -2.86 -6.52 -6.30
C ASP A 110 -2.90 -7.65 -5.28
N MET A 111 -3.15 -7.31 -4.01
CA MET A 111 -3.19 -8.29 -2.92
C MET A 111 -4.20 -7.88 -1.86
N SER A 112 -4.98 -8.83 -1.40
CA SER A 112 -5.81 -8.66 -0.20
C SER A 112 -4.90 -8.65 1.02
N THR A 113 -4.97 -7.59 1.82
CA THR A 113 -4.13 -7.40 3.01
C THR A 113 -4.97 -6.96 4.21
N GLY A 114 -4.34 -6.90 5.39
CA GLY A 114 -5.03 -6.53 6.64
C GLY A 114 -4.44 -7.23 7.86
N SER A 115 -4.00 -8.47 7.71
CA SER A 115 -3.15 -9.14 8.70
C SER A 115 -1.73 -8.60 8.53
N LEU A 116 -1.27 -7.83 9.51
CA LEU A 116 0.04 -7.15 9.45
C LEU A 116 1.19 -8.14 9.30
N GLY A 117 2.23 -7.73 8.57
CA GLY A 117 3.39 -8.56 8.26
C GLY A 117 3.19 -9.54 7.08
N GLN A 118 1.95 -9.83 6.66
CA GLN A 118 1.67 -10.79 5.59
C GLN A 118 1.90 -10.21 4.20
N GLY A 119 1.58 -8.93 4.01
CA GLY A 119 1.64 -8.29 2.69
C GLY A 119 3.05 -8.24 2.12
N VAL A 120 4.06 -7.98 2.93
CA VAL A 120 5.46 -7.94 2.49
C VAL A 120 5.93 -9.32 2.00
N SER A 121 5.51 -10.40 2.64
CA SER A 121 5.81 -11.77 2.19
C SER A 121 5.18 -12.07 0.83
N ALA A 122 3.93 -11.63 0.61
CA ALA A 122 3.28 -11.74 -0.69
C ALA A 122 4.02 -10.93 -1.77
N ALA A 123 4.47 -9.71 -1.43
CA ALA A 123 5.27 -8.88 -2.34
C ALA A 123 6.60 -9.55 -2.72
N CYS A 124 7.29 -10.19 -1.77
CA CYS A 124 8.48 -11.00 -2.03
C CYS A 124 8.17 -12.14 -3.01
N GLY A 125 7.04 -12.83 -2.81
CA GLY A 125 6.58 -13.90 -3.70
C GLY A 125 6.31 -13.40 -5.13
N MET A 126 5.66 -12.23 -5.27
CA MET A 126 5.41 -11.60 -6.57
C MET A 126 6.72 -11.21 -7.27
N ALA A 127 7.66 -10.59 -6.54
CA ALA A 127 8.95 -10.19 -7.09
C ALA A 127 9.78 -11.40 -7.53
N LYS A 128 9.84 -12.45 -6.71
CA LYS A 128 10.50 -13.71 -7.05
C LYS A 128 9.85 -14.39 -8.25
N GLY A 129 8.51 -14.46 -8.27
CA GLY A 129 7.74 -15.03 -9.37
C GLY A 129 8.00 -14.31 -10.70
N ALA A 130 8.04 -12.97 -10.69
CA ALA A 130 8.36 -12.19 -11.89
C ALA A 130 9.75 -12.55 -12.45
N LYS A 131 10.77 -12.63 -11.60
CA LYS A 131 12.12 -13.09 -11.99
C LYS A 131 12.13 -14.50 -12.56
N MET A 132 11.42 -15.44 -11.92
CA MET A 132 11.34 -16.84 -12.38
C MET A 132 10.65 -16.96 -13.76
N LEU A 133 9.72 -16.05 -14.07
CA LEU A 133 9.03 -15.98 -15.36
C LEU A 133 9.79 -15.17 -16.41
N GLY A 134 10.98 -14.67 -16.09
CA GLY A 134 11.77 -13.81 -16.99
C GLY A 134 11.20 -12.41 -17.20
N LYS A 135 10.22 -11.98 -16.38
CA LYS A 135 9.59 -10.65 -16.44
C LYS A 135 10.39 -9.63 -15.61
N ASN A 136 11.63 -9.39 -15.99
CA ASN A 136 12.59 -8.58 -15.22
C ASN A 136 12.25 -7.08 -15.17
N ASP A 137 11.37 -6.59 -16.05
CA ASP A 137 10.95 -5.19 -16.09
C ASP A 137 9.82 -4.89 -15.09
N ILE A 138 9.21 -5.90 -14.49
CA ILE A 138 8.16 -5.73 -13.48
C ILE A 138 8.79 -5.40 -12.14
N ARG A 139 8.39 -4.27 -11.58
CA ARG A 139 8.71 -3.87 -10.22
C ARG A 139 7.56 -4.16 -9.26
N VAL A 140 7.89 -4.52 -8.05
CA VAL A 140 6.93 -4.73 -6.96
C VAL A 140 7.25 -3.73 -5.86
N TYR A 141 6.23 -3.01 -5.42
CA TYR A 141 6.31 -2.05 -4.32
C TYR A 141 5.48 -2.56 -3.16
N THR A 142 5.95 -2.37 -1.94
CA THR A 142 5.16 -2.67 -0.75
C THR A 142 5.34 -1.57 0.29
N ILE A 143 4.24 -1.23 0.98
CA ILE A 143 4.23 -0.19 2.02
C ILE A 143 3.83 -0.83 3.33
N LEU A 144 4.73 -0.76 4.32
CA LEU A 144 4.55 -1.22 5.69
C LEU A 144 4.40 -0.04 6.63
N GLY A 145 3.81 -0.27 7.79
CA GLY A 145 3.89 0.65 8.93
C GLY A 145 5.02 0.29 9.88
N ASP A 146 5.48 1.26 10.68
CA ASP A 146 6.49 1.03 11.72
C ASP A 146 6.00 0.09 12.82
N GLY A 147 4.74 0.18 13.24
CA GLY A 147 4.13 -0.81 14.13
C GLY A 147 3.95 -2.19 13.46
N GLU A 148 3.81 -2.25 12.14
CA GLU A 148 3.72 -3.52 11.41
C GLU A 148 5.03 -4.31 11.41
N ILE A 149 6.16 -3.63 11.38
CA ILE A 149 7.47 -4.30 11.39
C ILE A 149 7.85 -4.87 12.77
N GLU A 150 7.01 -4.74 13.77
CA GLU A 150 7.12 -5.49 15.03
C GLU A 150 6.79 -6.99 14.83
N GLU A 151 6.06 -7.31 13.75
CA GLU A 151 5.79 -8.69 13.34
C GLU A 151 7.07 -9.37 12.83
N GLY A 152 7.41 -10.53 13.40
CA GLY A 152 8.60 -11.30 13.02
C GLY A 152 8.63 -11.67 11.53
N GLN A 153 7.47 -11.89 10.94
CA GLN A 153 7.34 -12.24 9.52
C GLN A 153 7.84 -11.12 8.59
N ALA A 154 7.78 -9.84 8.99
CA ALA A 154 8.34 -8.76 8.20
C ALA A 154 9.86 -8.94 8.02
N TRP A 155 10.56 -9.32 9.08
CA TRP A 155 12.01 -9.59 9.06
C TRP A 155 12.36 -10.85 8.28
N GLU A 156 11.56 -11.92 8.42
CA GLU A 156 11.72 -13.14 7.63
C GLU A 156 11.58 -12.84 6.13
N ALA A 157 10.62 -12.00 5.74
CA ALA A 157 10.44 -11.56 4.37
C ALA A 157 11.64 -10.73 3.85
N MET A 158 12.19 -9.82 4.67
CA MET A 158 13.38 -9.04 4.31
C MET A 158 14.61 -9.94 4.13
N MET A 159 14.83 -10.91 5.02
CA MET A 159 15.89 -11.91 4.87
C MET A 159 15.73 -12.72 3.58
N PHE A 160 14.50 -13.13 3.25
CA PHE A 160 14.19 -13.81 2.00
C PHE A 160 14.52 -12.93 0.79
N ALA A 161 14.09 -11.65 0.82
CA ALA A 161 14.35 -10.71 -0.28
C ALA A 161 15.85 -10.52 -0.52
N SER A 162 16.62 -10.38 0.55
CA SER A 162 18.08 -10.25 0.51
C SER A 162 18.73 -11.54 -0.05
N GLN A 163 18.38 -12.72 0.50
CA GLN A 163 18.93 -14.02 0.06
C GLN A 163 18.70 -14.28 -1.42
N TYR A 164 17.53 -13.92 -1.94
CA TYR A 164 17.17 -14.13 -3.36
C TYR A 164 17.45 -12.91 -4.24
N GLN A 165 18.12 -11.89 -3.72
CA GLN A 165 18.51 -10.68 -4.46
C GLN A 165 17.34 -10.11 -5.26
N LEU A 166 16.24 -9.79 -4.57
CA LEU A 166 15.03 -9.25 -5.20
C LEU A 166 15.19 -7.76 -5.48
N ASP A 167 16.05 -7.39 -6.42
CA ASP A 167 16.33 -6.02 -6.86
C ASP A 167 15.16 -5.35 -7.59
N ASN A 168 14.12 -6.13 -7.91
CA ASN A 168 12.85 -5.68 -8.45
C ASN A 168 11.78 -5.45 -7.36
N LEU A 169 12.13 -5.59 -6.07
CA LEU A 169 11.27 -5.29 -4.92
C LEU A 169 11.71 -4.00 -4.24
N CYS A 170 10.78 -3.07 -4.03
CA CYS A 170 10.98 -1.88 -3.22
C CYS A 170 10.10 -1.95 -1.97
N VAL A 171 10.72 -2.03 -0.80
CA VAL A 171 10.05 -2.03 0.50
C VAL A 171 10.11 -0.62 1.07
N ILE A 172 8.94 -0.04 1.37
CA ILE A 172 8.80 1.29 1.95
C ILE A 172 8.22 1.13 3.34
N ILE A 173 8.92 1.64 4.35
CA ILE A 173 8.45 1.64 5.74
C ILE A 173 7.99 3.04 6.08
N ASP A 174 6.70 3.20 6.39
CA ASP A 174 6.09 4.45 6.83
C ASP A 174 6.29 4.59 8.33
N VAL A 175 7.35 5.31 8.72
CA VAL A 175 7.69 5.57 10.11
C VAL A 175 6.91 6.81 10.58
N ASN A 176 5.65 6.60 10.94
CA ASN A 176 4.79 7.69 11.44
C ASN A 176 4.78 7.80 12.98
N GLY A 177 5.44 6.88 13.68
CA GLY A 177 5.64 6.89 15.13
C GLY A 177 4.40 6.50 15.94
N LEU A 178 3.31 6.09 15.29
CA LEU A 178 2.04 5.79 15.94
C LEU A 178 1.49 4.42 15.54
N GLN A 179 0.93 3.74 16.52
CA GLN A 179 0.12 2.53 16.33
C GLN A 179 -1.18 2.63 17.15
N ILE A 180 -2.08 1.66 17.06
CA ILE A 180 -3.42 1.74 17.64
C ILE A 180 -3.42 2.23 19.10
N ASP A 181 -2.53 1.69 19.93
CA ASP A 181 -2.52 1.90 21.39
C ASP A 181 -1.65 3.09 21.83
N GLY A 182 -0.98 3.77 20.89
CA GLY A 182 -0.14 4.91 21.25
C GLY A 182 1.08 5.11 20.35
N LYS A 183 2.13 5.69 20.92
CA LYS A 183 3.41 5.83 20.23
C LYS A 183 4.10 4.47 20.12
N CYS A 184 4.71 4.18 18.97
CA CYS A 184 5.48 2.95 18.79
C CYS A 184 6.59 2.82 19.84
N SER A 185 7.23 3.92 20.24
CA SER A 185 8.24 3.94 21.32
C SER A 185 7.72 3.47 22.68
N ASP A 186 6.44 3.64 22.96
CA ASP A 186 5.83 3.37 24.26
C ASP A 186 5.16 1.98 24.30
N VAL A 187 4.79 1.45 23.13
CA VAL A 187 4.14 0.13 22.99
C VAL A 187 5.19 -0.95 22.76
N MET A 188 5.88 -0.88 21.61
CA MET A 188 6.98 -1.77 21.22
C MET A 188 7.83 -1.04 20.19
N SER A 189 9.10 -0.78 20.51
CA SER A 189 9.98 -0.06 19.59
C SER A 189 10.72 -0.99 18.64
N ALA A 190 10.53 -0.78 17.34
CA ALA A 190 11.32 -1.44 16.30
C ALA A 190 12.63 -0.71 15.99
N GLU A 191 12.89 0.44 16.61
CA GLU A 191 14.10 1.24 16.40
C GLU A 191 15.41 0.54 16.87
N PRO A 192 16.54 0.84 16.28
CA PRO A 192 16.76 1.67 15.07
C PRO A 192 16.43 0.90 13.79
N ILE A 193 15.43 1.36 13.06
CA ILE A 193 14.92 0.65 11.86
C ILE A 193 15.95 0.68 10.73
N ASP A 194 16.51 1.85 10.48
CA ASP A 194 17.48 2.08 9.39
C ASP A 194 18.77 1.28 9.53
N GLU A 195 19.19 0.98 10.77
CA GLU A 195 20.35 0.12 11.03
C GLU A 195 20.04 -1.35 10.87
N LYS A 196 18.82 -1.77 11.23
CA LYS A 196 18.39 -3.17 11.16
C LYS A 196 18.10 -3.65 9.73
N VAL A 197 17.76 -2.74 8.80
CA VAL A 197 17.44 -3.08 7.39
C VAL A 197 18.64 -2.93 6.45
N LYS A 198 19.81 -2.53 6.95
CA LYS A 198 21.09 -2.50 6.21
C LYS A 198 21.68 -3.90 6.09
#